data_169b3ba92f3e14e7406ec986eb8bb5b3
#
_entry.id   169b3ba92f3e14e7406ec986eb8bb5b3
#
_cell.length_a   1.000
_cell.length_b   1.000
_cell.length_c   1.000
_cell.angle_alpha   90.00
_cell.angle_beta   90.00
_cell.angle_gamma   90.00
#
_symmetry.space_group_name_H-M   'P 1'
#
loop_
_entity.id
_entity.type
_entity.pdbx_description
1 polymer ?
#
loop_
_entity_poly.entity_id
_entity_poly.type
_entity_poly.pdbx_seq_one_letter_code
_entity_poly.pdbx_strand_id
1 'polypeptide(L)' 'MDQFDLGAGVQLRVQPRYLKTADAMPMLRPPDLVDPAEVGEVTAIKAGNQLAVRFRRGIFLFER' A
#
# COMPACT_ATOMS: atom_id res chain seq x y z
N MET A 1 -2.86 16.41 -9.55
CA MET A 1 -2.66 15.12 -10.22
C MET A 1 -1.82 14.24 -9.33
N ASP A 2 -2.33 13.06 -9.07
CA ASP A 2 -1.68 12.18 -8.13
C ASP A 2 -0.76 11.23 -8.87
N GLN A 3 0.51 11.59 -8.92
CA GLN A 3 1.54 10.71 -9.45
C GLN A 3 2.44 10.26 -8.32
N PHE A 4 2.69 8.97 -8.30
CA PHE A 4 3.59 8.38 -7.31
C PHE A 4 4.75 7.75 -8.05
N ASP A 5 5.96 8.03 -7.58
CA ASP A 5 7.16 7.44 -8.15
C ASP A 5 7.64 6.29 -7.27
N LEU A 6 8.41 5.39 -7.84
CA LEU A 6 9.07 4.36 -7.07
C LEU A 6 9.95 5.01 -6.00
N GLY A 7 9.87 4.49 -4.79
CA GLY A 7 10.61 5.02 -3.66
C GLY A 7 9.93 6.18 -2.95
N ALA A 8 8.80 6.68 -3.47
CA ALA A 8 8.07 7.76 -2.81
C ALA A 8 7.55 7.32 -1.45
N GLY A 9 7.60 8.22 -0.47
CA GLY A 9 6.99 7.99 0.83
C GLY A 9 5.52 8.36 0.81
N VAL A 10 4.67 7.46 1.31
CA VAL A 10 3.23 7.66 1.33
C VAL A 10 2.64 7.26 2.67
N GLN A 11 1.52 7.87 3.01
CA GLN A 11 0.75 7.55 4.20
C GLN A 11 -0.70 7.28 3.81
N LEU A 12 -1.38 6.43 4.59
CA LEU A 12 -2.80 6.21 4.39
C LEU A 12 -3.58 7.44 4.85
N ARG A 13 -4.44 7.94 3.97
CA ARG A 13 -5.30 9.07 4.29
C ARG A 13 -6.52 8.60 5.07
N VAL A 14 -7.05 7.44 4.72
CA VAL A 14 -8.20 6.81 5.35
C VAL A 14 -7.85 5.36 5.60
N GLN A 15 -8.21 4.85 6.78
CA GLN A 15 -7.96 3.46 7.09
C GLN A 15 -8.87 2.58 6.24
N PRO A 16 -8.32 1.65 5.45
CA PRO A 16 -9.14 0.76 4.64
C PRO A 16 -9.83 -0.29 5.52
N ARG A 17 -10.83 -0.96 4.97
CA ARG A 17 -11.51 -2.05 5.67
C ARG A 17 -10.62 -3.27 5.84
N TYR A 18 -9.69 -3.47 4.91
CA TYR A 18 -8.74 -4.57 4.93
C TYR A 18 -7.54 -4.19 4.09
N LEU A 19 -6.46 -4.91 4.28
CA LEU A 19 -5.25 -4.76 3.48
C LEU A 19 -5.12 -5.97 2.57
N LYS A 20 -4.69 -5.73 1.34
CA LYS A 20 -4.46 -6.78 0.36
C LYS A 20 -2.95 -6.92 0.17
N THR A 21 -2.43 -8.12 0.39
CA THR A 21 -0.99 -8.35 0.23
C THR A 21 -0.57 -8.26 -1.23
N ALA A 22 0.67 -7.85 -1.45
CA ALA A 22 1.23 -7.70 -2.81
C ALA A 22 1.90 -8.99 -3.29
N ASP A 23 1.27 -10.12 -3.03
CA ASP A 23 1.78 -11.42 -3.44
C ASP A 23 1.11 -11.89 -4.73
N ALA A 24 1.70 -12.91 -5.36
CA ALA A 24 1.11 -13.52 -6.55
C ALA A 24 -0.30 -14.04 -6.27
N MET A 25 -0.54 -14.53 -5.06
CA MET A 25 -1.87 -14.89 -4.57
C MET A 25 -2.23 -13.96 -3.42
N PRO A 26 -2.83 -12.79 -3.70
CA PRO A 26 -3.08 -11.81 -2.67
C PRO A 26 -3.99 -12.34 -1.57
N MET A 27 -3.67 -11.98 -0.34
CA MET A 27 -4.48 -12.32 0.83
C MET A 27 -4.99 -11.05 1.48
N LEU A 28 -6.17 -11.15 2.09
CA LEU A 28 -6.74 -10.04 2.86
C LEU A 28 -6.22 -10.11 4.28
N ARG A 29 -5.82 -8.95 4.81
CA ARG A 29 -5.27 -8.82 6.16
C ARG A 29 -6.01 -7.74 6.93
N PRO A 30 -5.99 -7.79 8.26
CA PRO A 30 -6.59 -6.73 9.07
C PRO A 30 -5.96 -5.37 8.78
N PRO A 31 -6.77 -4.30 8.76
CA PRO A 31 -6.26 -2.98 8.43
C PRO A 31 -5.34 -2.36 9.49
N ASP A 32 -5.38 -2.87 10.71
CA ASP A 32 -4.55 -2.37 11.81
C ASP A 32 -3.08 -2.77 11.70
N LEU A 33 -2.72 -3.55 10.69
CA LEU A 33 -1.31 -3.86 10.42
C LEU A 33 -0.53 -2.62 9.95
N VAL A 34 -1.23 -1.60 9.45
CA VAL A 34 -0.60 -0.35 9.04
C VAL A 34 -1.17 0.78 9.87
N ASP A 35 -0.28 1.49 10.58
CA ASP A 35 -0.65 2.69 11.31
C ASP A 35 -0.83 3.82 10.30
N PRO A 36 -1.92 4.62 10.38
CA PRO A 36 -2.09 5.76 9.47
C PRO A 36 -0.95 6.78 9.51
N ALA A 37 -0.22 6.85 10.62
CA ALA A 37 0.93 7.75 10.73
C ALA A 37 2.20 7.15 10.13
N GLU A 38 2.19 5.88 9.78
CA GLU A 38 3.37 5.22 9.23
C GLU A 38 3.59 5.62 7.79
N VAL A 39 4.84 5.93 7.43
CA VAL A 39 5.22 6.23 6.06
C VAL A 39 5.67 4.95 5.38
N GLY A 40 4.99 4.58 4.31
CA GLY A 40 5.38 3.45 3.48
C GLY A 40 6.15 3.91 2.25
N GLU A 41 6.80 2.98 1.59
CA GLU A 41 7.58 3.24 0.38
C GLU A 41 6.92 2.55 -0.81
N VAL A 42 6.72 3.29 -1.90
CA VAL A 42 6.18 2.71 -3.14
C VAL A 42 7.26 1.83 -3.76
N THR A 43 6.99 0.53 -3.83
CA THR A 43 7.94 -0.44 -4.37
C THR A 43 7.63 -0.88 -5.79
N ALA A 44 6.37 -0.74 -6.22
CA ALA A 44 5.97 -1.06 -7.57
C ALA A 44 4.70 -0.30 -7.94
N ILE A 45 4.59 0.04 -9.21
CA ILE A 45 3.38 0.64 -9.79
C ILE A 45 2.80 -0.38 -10.73
N LYS A 46 1.59 -0.84 -10.43
CA LYS A 46 0.95 -1.91 -11.19
C LYS A 46 -0.16 -1.37 -12.06
N ALA A 47 -0.57 -2.17 -13.04
CA ALA A 47 -1.68 -1.83 -13.91
C ALA A 47 -2.96 -1.61 -13.10
N GLY A 48 -3.91 -0.83 -13.64
CA GLY A 48 -5.18 -0.58 -12.97
C GLY A 48 -5.08 0.41 -11.82
N ASN A 49 -4.11 1.31 -11.87
CA ASN A 49 -3.91 2.35 -10.84
C ASN A 49 -3.60 1.78 -9.46
N GLN A 50 -2.95 0.63 -9.41
CA GLN A 50 -2.57 0.03 -8.14
C GLN A 50 -1.12 0.32 -7.81
N LEU A 51 -0.85 0.54 -6.52
CA LEU A 51 0.49 0.73 -5.99
C LEU A 51 0.80 -0.38 -5.01
N ALA A 52 1.99 -0.94 -5.10
CA ALA A 52 2.53 -1.78 -4.05
C ALA A 52 3.34 -0.90 -3.11
N VAL A 53 2.98 -0.87 -1.84
CA VAL A 53 3.60 -0.02 -0.84
C VAL A 53 4.15 -0.89 0.27
N ARG A 54 5.41 -0.72 0.58
CA ARG A 54 6.07 -1.45 1.66
C ARG A 54 5.94 -0.68 2.96
N PHE A 55 5.32 -1.31 3.93
CA PHE A 55 5.26 -0.86 5.31
C PHE A 55 6.07 -1.79 6.19
N ARG A 56 6.17 -1.46 7.46
CA ARG A 56 6.96 -2.23 8.41
C ARG A 56 6.53 -3.70 8.50
N ARG A 57 5.23 -3.98 8.35
CA ARG A 57 4.67 -5.33 8.50
C ARG A 57 4.40 -6.04 7.18
N GLY A 58 4.77 -5.45 6.07
CA GLY A 58 4.64 -6.11 4.79
C GLY A 58 4.40 -5.15 3.65
N ILE A 59 4.22 -5.71 2.47
CA ILE A 59 3.95 -4.97 1.25
C ILE A 59 2.49 -5.20 0.90
N PHE A 60 1.75 -4.11 0.71
CA PHE A 60 0.32 -4.18 0.44
C PHE A 60 -0.03 -3.40 -0.83
N LEU A 61 -1.15 -3.78 -1.44
CA LEU A 61 -1.65 -3.12 -2.64
C LEU A 61 -2.68 -2.07 -2.28
N PHE A 62 -2.55 -0.91 -2.90
CA PHE A 62 -3.50 0.19 -2.72
C PHE A 62 -3.88 0.76 -4.07
N GLU A 63 -5.08 1.31 -4.16
CA GLU A 63 -5.48 2.11 -5.30
C GLU A 63 -5.03 3.55 -5.08
N ARG A 64 -4.70 4.21 -6.18
CA ARG A 64 -4.35 5.63 -6.14
C ARG A 64 -5.52 6.47 -5.69
#